data_69f1a1f01fda44f409e9c2fff1aa5047
#
_entry.id   69f1a1f01fda44f409e9c2fff1aa5047
#
_cell.length_a   1.000
_cell.length_b   1.000
_cell.length_c   1.000
_cell.angle_alpha   90.00
_cell.angle_beta   90.00
_cell.angle_gamma   90.00
#
_symmetry.space_group_name_H-M   'P 1'
#
loop_
_entity.id
_entity.type
_entity.pdbx_description
1 polymer ?
#
loop_
_entity_poly.entity_id
_entity_poly.type
_entity_poly.pdbx_seq_one_letter_code
_entity_poly.pdbx_strand_id
1 'polypeptide(L)'
;MNKLIVYNTPSWLTAFTTGKGSGVEALGFQLEELALPRQVHSDNVLWMHEAGRPEATDAVITDQPGLPVCVKTADCIPVLLYDTRQRIVAAVHAGWRGTVSRIVQKTVRQMHPLDPKDLHAIIGPGISLQQFEVGDEVYEAFFAAGFPMERIARRFPSSNGKEAWHIDLWDANRFLLQELGVDDIFVEGTCTRTSGDFYSARRETINTGRNYNGIVIKMKSEE
;
A
#
# COMPACT_ATOMS: atom_id res chain seq x y z
N MET A 1 -0.08 -22.67 -5.21
CA MET A 1 -1.10 -22.44 -4.15
C MET A 1 -1.74 -21.10 -4.37
N ASN A 2 -3.04 -20.97 -4.12
CA ASN A 2 -3.71 -19.68 -4.20
C ASN A 2 -3.38 -18.87 -2.95
N LYS A 3 -2.69 -17.73 -3.11
CA LYS A 3 -2.30 -16.89 -1.97
C LYS A 3 -3.32 -15.80 -1.74
N LEU A 4 -3.91 -15.80 -0.56
CA LEU A 4 -4.81 -14.76 -0.07
C LEU A 4 -4.50 -14.49 1.40
N ILE A 5 -4.31 -13.22 1.74
CA ILE A 5 -4.23 -12.74 3.11
C ILE A 5 -5.52 -11.97 3.40
N VAL A 6 -6.22 -12.34 4.45
CA VAL A 6 -7.29 -11.53 5.04
C VAL A 6 -6.77 -11.06 6.38
N TYR A 7 -6.68 -9.75 6.56
CA TYR A 7 -6.12 -9.15 7.77
C TYR A 7 -7.12 -9.20 8.92
N ASN A 8 -6.59 -9.28 10.14
CA ASN A 8 -7.42 -9.16 11.35
C ASN A 8 -7.87 -7.70 11.50
N THR A 9 -9.16 -7.46 11.34
CA THR A 9 -9.77 -6.13 11.33
C THR A 9 -11.09 -6.14 12.10
N PRO A 10 -11.63 -4.99 12.51
CA PRO A 10 -12.97 -4.91 13.09
C PRO A 10 -14.03 -5.58 12.22
N SER A 11 -15.07 -6.14 12.84
CA SER A 11 -16.09 -6.93 12.16
C SER A 11 -16.86 -6.22 11.03
N TRP A 12 -16.86 -4.89 11.04
CA TRP A 12 -17.56 -4.06 10.06
C TRP A 12 -16.77 -3.82 8.76
N LEU A 13 -15.53 -4.27 8.66
CA LEU A 13 -14.72 -4.14 7.43
C LEU A 13 -13.99 -5.45 7.10
N THR A 14 -13.49 -5.56 5.89
CA THR A 14 -12.54 -6.58 5.45
C THR A 14 -11.38 -5.89 4.73
N ALA A 15 -10.14 -6.20 5.13
CA ALA A 15 -8.92 -5.79 4.44
C ALA A 15 -8.17 -7.04 3.95
N PHE A 16 -7.59 -6.98 2.75
CA PHE A 16 -7.01 -8.16 2.13
C PHE A 16 -5.84 -7.83 1.19
N THR A 17 -5.00 -8.84 0.94
CA THR A 17 -4.01 -8.86 -0.13
C THR A 17 -4.09 -10.19 -0.86
N THR A 18 -4.24 -10.16 -2.19
CA THR A 18 -4.13 -11.35 -3.03
C THR A 18 -2.68 -11.54 -3.50
N GLY A 19 -2.31 -12.77 -3.78
CA GLY A 19 -1.04 -13.12 -4.43
C GLY A 19 -1.27 -14.01 -5.63
N LYS A 20 -0.26 -14.79 -5.97
CA LYS A 20 -0.33 -15.70 -7.13
C LYS A 20 -1.46 -16.71 -6.99
N GLY A 21 -2.18 -16.91 -8.09
CA GLY A 21 -3.29 -17.85 -8.18
C GLY A 21 -4.59 -17.38 -7.51
N SER A 22 -4.62 -16.20 -6.88
CA SER A 22 -5.83 -15.62 -6.31
C SER A 22 -6.10 -14.25 -6.91
N GLY A 23 -7.37 -13.97 -7.23
CA GLY A 23 -7.88 -12.66 -7.54
C GLY A 23 -8.85 -12.17 -6.47
N VAL A 24 -9.51 -11.07 -6.73
CA VAL A 24 -10.54 -10.50 -5.84
C VAL A 24 -11.80 -11.37 -5.80
N GLU A 25 -11.95 -12.24 -6.79
CA GLU A 25 -13.06 -13.22 -6.91
C GLU A 25 -13.04 -14.22 -5.75
N ALA A 26 -11.87 -14.50 -5.17
CA ALA A 26 -11.75 -15.33 -3.97
C ALA A 26 -12.44 -14.73 -2.73
N LEU A 27 -12.80 -13.45 -2.79
CA LEU A 27 -13.54 -12.70 -1.77
C LEU A 27 -14.99 -12.39 -2.19
N GLY A 28 -15.42 -12.91 -3.34
CA GLY A 28 -16.75 -12.70 -3.88
C GLY A 28 -16.94 -11.41 -4.68
N PHE A 29 -15.86 -10.69 -5.03
CA PHE A 29 -15.94 -9.47 -5.83
C PHE A 29 -15.60 -9.73 -7.30
N GLN A 30 -16.18 -8.92 -8.19
CA GLN A 30 -15.74 -8.81 -9.58
C GLN A 30 -14.90 -7.54 -9.75
N LEU A 31 -14.00 -7.53 -10.73
CA LEU A 31 -13.10 -6.37 -10.97
C LEU A 31 -13.87 -5.07 -11.28
N GLU A 32 -15.06 -5.17 -11.84
CA GLU A 32 -15.95 -4.07 -12.21
C GLU A 32 -16.62 -3.43 -10.99
N GLU A 33 -16.68 -4.14 -9.87
CA GLU A 33 -17.28 -3.67 -8.62
C GLU A 33 -16.30 -2.87 -7.76
N LEU A 34 -15.03 -2.78 -8.17
CA LEU A 34 -13.99 -2.13 -7.38
C LEU A 34 -13.77 -0.68 -7.80
N ALA A 35 -13.46 0.18 -6.82
CA ALA A 35 -12.73 1.42 -7.05
C ALA A 35 -11.23 1.08 -7.21
N LEU A 36 -10.79 0.88 -8.45
CA LEU A 36 -9.47 0.36 -8.80
C LEU A 36 -8.74 1.31 -9.77
N PRO A 37 -7.90 2.23 -9.29
CA PRO A 37 -7.31 3.28 -10.10
C PRO A 37 -6.31 2.76 -11.16
N ARG A 38 -6.10 3.57 -12.20
CA ARG A 38 -4.97 3.45 -13.11
C ARG A 38 -3.77 4.20 -12.54
N GLN A 39 -2.95 3.45 -11.82
CA GLN A 39 -1.81 3.95 -11.08
C GLN A 39 -0.67 4.36 -12.02
N VAL A 40 -0.04 5.50 -11.74
CA VAL A 40 1.07 6.08 -12.51
C VAL A 40 2.27 6.43 -11.63
N HIS A 41 2.30 5.94 -10.38
CA HIS A 41 3.31 6.28 -9.37
C HIS A 41 3.31 7.76 -8.99
N SER A 42 2.14 8.39 -9.03
CA SER A 42 1.90 9.75 -8.57
C SER A 42 1.63 9.81 -7.06
N ASP A 43 1.22 10.99 -6.60
CA ASP A 43 0.71 11.22 -5.25
C ASP A 43 -0.75 11.72 -5.27
N ASN A 44 -1.46 11.43 -6.36
CA ASN A 44 -2.85 11.77 -6.54
C ASN A 44 -3.75 10.84 -5.72
N VAL A 45 -4.64 11.45 -4.97
CA VAL A 45 -5.62 10.81 -4.07
C VAL A 45 -7.02 11.21 -4.50
N LEU A 46 -7.95 10.27 -4.57
CA LEU A 46 -9.32 10.53 -4.98
C LEU A 46 -10.33 9.87 -4.03
N TRP A 47 -11.41 10.60 -3.71
CA TRP A 47 -12.60 10.04 -3.11
C TRP A 47 -13.46 9.35 -4.16
N MET A 48 -13.91 8.12 -3.84
CA MET A 48 -14.78 7.32 -4.71
C MET A 48 -16.07 6.98 -3.98
N HIS A 49 -17.20 7.17 -4.66
CA HIS A 49 -18.52 6.84 -4.12
C HIS A 49 -19.18 5.69 -4.90
N GLU A 50 -18.55 5.26 -5.98
CA GLU A 50 -18.97 4.14 -6.83
C GLU A 50 -17.76 3.43 -7.43
N ALA A 51 -17.98 2.24 -7.94
CA ALA A 51 -16.95 1.47 -8.64
C ALA A 51 -16.44 2.22 -9.87
N GLY A 52 -15.15 2.08 -10.17
CA GLY A 52 -14.57 2.75 -11.32
C GLY A 52 -13.05 2.66 -11.38
N ARG A 53 -12.50 3.20 -12.46
CA ARG A 53 -11.06 3.17 -12.75
C ARG A 53 -10.53 4.57 -13.02
N PRO A 54 -10.42 5.44 -11.99
CA PRO A 54 -9.94 6.80 -12.18
C PRO A 54 -8.52 6.81 -12.74
N GLU A 55 -8.30 7.71 -13.70
CA GLU A 55 -6.99 7.89 -14.36
C GLU A 55 -5.99 8.57 -13.42
N ALA A 56 -4.72 8.27 -13.62
CA ALA A 56 -3.58 8.93 -12.97
C ALA A 56 -3.72 9.09 -11.45
N THR A 57 -4.28 8.07 -10.78
CA THR A 57 -4.59 8.07 -9.36
C THR A 57 -3.86 6.92 -8.69
N ASP A 58 -3.25 7.15 -7.53
CA ASP A 58 -2.46 6.16 -6.80
C ASP A 58 -2.98 5.88 -5.38
N ALA A 59 -4.02 6.62 -4.94
CA ALA A 59 -4.74 6.32 -3.72
C ALA A 59 -6.24 6.60 -3.88
N VAL A 60 -7.08 5.76 -3.29
CA VAL A 60 -8.53 5.88 -3.32
C VAL A 60 -9.10 5.77 -1.92
N ILE A 61 -10.08 6.63 -1.61
CA ILE A 61 -10.75 6.75 -0.31
C ILE A 61 -12.24 6.52 -0.53
N THR A 62 -12.92 5.88 0.43
CA THR A 62 -14.38 5.79 0.44
C THR A 62 -14.95 5.69 1.85
N ASP A 63 -16.18 6.14 2.00
CA ASP A 63 -17.06 5.92 3.14
C ASP A 63 -18.27 5.03 2.77
N GLN A 64 -18.31 4.52 1.53
CA GLN A 64 -19.45 3.78 1.02
C GLN A 64 -19.38 2.30 1.43
N PRO A 65 -20.38 1.79 2.19
CA PRO A 65 -20.50 0.36 2.46
C PRO A 65 -20.66 -0.44 1.16
N GLY A 66 -19.98 -1.58 1.09
CA GLY A 66 -20.04 -2.47 -0.07
C GLY A 66 -19.13 -2.08 -1.23
N LEU A 67 -18.48 -0.90 -1.22
CA LEU A 67 -17.53 -0.48 -2.26
C LEU A 67 -16.10 -0.89 -1.87
N PRO A 68 -15.48 -1.89 -2.51
CA PRO A 68 -14.08 -2.21 -2.27
C PRO A 68 -13.17 -1.20 -2.93
N VAL A 69 -12.32 -0.51 -2.16
CA VAL A 69 -11.22 0.30 -2.70
C VAL A 69 -9.97 -0.56 -2.77
N CYS A 70 -9.29 -0.57 -3.92
CA CYS A 70 -8.15 -1.45 -4.18
C CYS A 70 -7.03 -0.73 -4.91
N VAL A 71 -5.79 -1.18 -4.65
CA VAL A 71 -4.60 -0.85 -5.46
C VAL A 71 -3.88 -2.12 -5.87
N LYS A 72 -3.12 -2.05 -6.96
CA LYS A 72 -2.32 -3.17 -7.49
C LYS A 72 -0.86 -2.92 -7.23
N THR A 73 -0.15 -3.95 -6.77
CA THR A 73 1.29 -3.88 -6.53
C THR A 73 2.03 -5.08 -7.13
N ALA A 74 3.31 -4.88 -7.41
CA ALA A 74 4.32 -5.90 -7.59
C ALA A 74 5.64 -5.24 -7.16
N ASP A 75 5.97 -5.35 -5.87
CA ASP A 75 7.06 -4.75 -5.10
C ASP A 75 6.76 -3.41 -4.41
N CYS A 76 6.00 -2.50 -5.02
CA CYS A 76 5.58 -1.27 -4.33
C CYS A 76 4.76 -1.59 -3.09
N ILE A 77 4.78 -0.71 -2.10
CA ILE A 77 4.12 -0.92 -0.81
C ILE A 77 2.64 -0.53 -0.90
N PRO A 78 1.71 -1.45 -0.64
CA PRO A 78 0.32 -1.09 -0.41
C PRO A 78 0.14 -0.65 1.04
N VAL A 79 -0.60 0.45 1.25
CA VAL A 79 -1.01 0.88 2.59
C VAL A 79 -2.53 0.95 2.61
N LEU A 80 -3.15 0.17 3.48
CA LEU A 80 -4.59 0.18 3.72
C LEU A 80 -4.85 0.95 5.01
N LEU A 81 -5.75 1.92 4.95
CA LEU A 81 -6.09 2.79 6.08
C LEU A 81 -7.55 2.64 6.43
N TYR A 82 -7.89 2.71 7.71
CA TYR A 82 -9.27 2.80 8.15
C TYR A 82 -9.41 3.64 9.42
N ASP A 83 -10.45 4.47 9.44
CA ASP A 83 -10.87 5.26 10.60
C ASP A 83 -12.03 4.53 11.28
N THR A 84 -11.86 4.17 12.55
CA THR A 84 -12.85 3.40 13.30
C THR A 84 -14.06 4.23 13.72
N ARG A 85 -13.91 5.54 13.83
CA ARG A 85 -14.95 6.45 14.27
C ARG A 85 -15.81 6.94 13.10
N GLN A 86 -15.18 7.38 12.02
CA GLN A 86 -15.87 7.90 10.84
C GLN A 86 -16.28 6.81 9.85
N ARG A 87 -15.70 5.59 9.99
CA ARG A 87 -15.87 4.46 9.05
C ARG A 87 -15.49 4.85 7.62
N ILE A 88 -14.33 5.47 7.48
CA ILE A 88 -13.71 5.80 6.20
C ILE A 88 -12.56 4.80 5.98
N VAL A 89 -12.42 4.33 4.75
CA VAL A 89 -11.32 3.42 4.38
C VAL A 89 -10.57 3.96 3.17
N ALA A 90 -9.29 3.56 3.04
CA ALA A 90 -8.49 3.93 1.89
C ALA A 90 -7.51 2.82 1.49
N ALA A 91 -7.20 2.76 0.20
CA ALA A 91 -6.12 1.94 -0.35
C ALA A 91 -5.11 2.84 -1.08
N VAL A 92 -3.84 2.72 -0.74
CA VAL A 92 -2.75 3.57 -1.21
C VAL A 92 -1.68 2.72 -1.89
N HIS A 93 -1.27 3.09 -3.09
CA HIS A 93 -0.11 2.57 -3.79
C HIS A 93 1.12 3.45 -3.50
N ALA A 94 1.94 3.03 -2.56
CA ALA A 94 3.13 3.76 -2.14
C ALA A 94 4.40 3.14 -2.76
N GLY A 95 4.62 3.38 -4.06
CA GLY A 95 5.92 3.21 -4.69
C GLY A 95 6.90 4.26 -4.18
N TRP A 96 8.21 4.16 -4.50
CA TRP A 96 9.19 5.10 -3.96
C TRP A 96 8.88 6.59 -4.29
N ARG A 97 8.36 6.87 -5.52
CA ARG A 97 7.98 8.25 -5.90
C ARG A 97 6.81 8.75 -5.07
N GLY A 98 5.75 7.95 -4.93
CA GLY A 98 4.60 8.29 -4.08
C GLY A 98 4.99 8.45 -2.61
N THR A 99 5.90 7.61 -2.11
CA THR A 99 6.42 7.72 -0.73
C THR A 99 7.20 9.02 -0.53
N VAL A 100 8.14 9.36 -1.43
CA VAL A 100 8.88 10.64 -1.41
C VAL A 100 7.91 11.82 -1.47
N SER A 101 6.87 11.76 -2.31
CA SER A 101 5.82 12.79 -2.43
C SER A 101 4.78 12.74 -1.31
N ARG A 102 4.97 11.87 -0.29
CA ARG A 102 4.14 11.78 0.91
C ARG A 102 2.68 11.40 0.65
N ILE A 103 2.43 10.49 -0.32
CA ILE A 103 1.06 10.09 -0.71
C ILE A 103 0.25 9.57 0.48
N VAL A 104 0.85 8.80 1.39
CA VAL A 104 0.17 8.28 2.59
C VAL A 104 -0.32 9.43 3.48
N GLN A 105 0.52 10.45 3.71
CA GLN A 105 0.12 11.62 4.49
C GLN A 105 -0.96 12.44 3.79
N LYS A 106 -0.90 12.59 2.45
CA LYS A 106 -1.95 13.24 1.67
C LYS A 106 -3.28 12.50 1.80
N THR A 107 -3.24 11.18 1.76
CA THR A 107 -4.44 10.34 1.95
C THR A 107 -5.04 10.54 3.33
N VAL A 108 -4.22 10.45 4.39
CA VAL A 108 -4.68 10.65 5.78
C VAL A 108 -5.29 12.05 5.95
N ARG A 109 -4.65 13.09 5.41
CA ARG A 109 -5.21 14.45 5.51
C ARG A 109 -6.55 14.59 4.79
N GLN A 110 -6.75 13.89 3.66
CA GLN A 110 -8.04 13.89 2.95
C GLN A 110 -9.11 13.03 3.64
N MET A 111 -8.74 12.03 4.42
CA MET A 111 -9.67 11.28 5.27
C MET A 111 -10.20 12.15 6.43
N HIS A 112 -9.49 13.25 6.77
CA HIS A 112 -9.85 14.17 7.87
C HIS A 112 -10.14 13.45 9.19
N PRO A 113 -9.24 12.60 9.71
CA PRO A 113 -9.49 11.91 10.97
C PRO A 113 -9.67 12.92 12.08
N LEU A 114 -10.66 12.70 12.95
CA LEU A 114 -10.94 13.58 14.10
C LEU A 114 -9.87 13.44 15.17
N ASP A 115 -9.33 12.23 15.33
CA ASP A 115 -8.20 11.90 16.20
C ASP A 115 -7.31 10.89 15.46
N PRO A 116 -5.99 11.11 15.36
CA PRO A 116 -5.07 10.12 14.80
C PRO A 116 -5.13 8.73 15.45
N LYS A 117 -5.59 8.65 16.71
CA LYS A 117 -5.77 7.37 17.43
C LYS A 117 -6.93 6.53 16.89
N ASP A 118 -7.88 7.14 16.19
CA ASP A 118 -8.98 6.42 15.54
C ASP A 118 -8.56 5.84 14.17
N LEU A 119 -7.37 6.25 13.69
CA LEU A 119 -6.83 5.81 12.40
C LEU A 119 -5.88 4.63 12.59
N HIS A 120 -6.09 3.58 11.80
CA HIS A 120 -5.31 2.36 11.77
C HIS A 120 -4.72 2.15 10.39
N ALA A 121 -3.51 1.58 10.33
CA ALA A 121 -2.81 1.33 9.08
C ALA A 121 -2.35 -0.13 8.98
N ILE A 122 -2.53 -0.70 7.79
CA ILE A 122 -1.96 -1.99 7.39
C ILE A 122 -1.01 -1.74 6.24
N ILE A 123 0.28 -1.98 6.46
CA ILE A 123 1.31 -1.92 5.44
C ILE A 123 1.52 -3.35 4.93
N GLY A 124 1.09 -3.62 3.71
CA GLY A 124 1.06 -4.97 3.14
C GLY A 124 2.40 -5.42 2.55
N PRO A 125 2.39 -6.60 1.88
CA PRO A 125 3.58 -7.17 1.24
C PRO A 125 4.18 -6.26 0.19
N GLY A 126 5.52 -6.20 0.14
CA GLY A 126 6.25 -5.40 -0.81
C GLY A 126 7.72 -5.83 -0.89
N ILE A 127 8.55 -5.04 -1.54
CA ILE A 127 9.98 -5.34 -1.62
C ILE A 127 10.69 -4.93 -0.33
N SER A 128 11.48 -5.84 0.26
CA SER A 128 12.21 -5.57 1.51
C SER A 128 13.45 -4.70 1.28
N LEU A 129 13.96 -4.10 2.35
CA LEU A 129 15.21 -3.34 2.38
C LEU A 129 16.35 -4.07 1.65
N GLN A 130 16.59 -5.36 1.97
CA GLN A 130 17.68 -6.14 1.39
C GLN A 130 17.53 -6.37 -0.12
N GLN A 131 16.32 -6.23 -0.64
CA GLN A 131 16.01 -6.51 -2.03
C GLN A 131 15.77 -5.28 -2.89
N PHE A 132 15.56 -4.12 -2.26
CA PHE A 132 15.30 -2.86 -2.95
C PHE A 132 16.57 -2.03 -3.13
N GLU A 133 17.47 -2.53 -3.97
CA GLU A 133 18.63 -1.79 -4.47
C GLU A 133 18.16 -0.62 -5.32
N VAL A 134 18.74 0.57 -5.11
CA VAL A 134 18.41 1.82 -5.77
C VAL A 134 19.67 2.58 -6.21
N GLY A 135 19.51 3.46 -7.20
CA GLY A 135 20.56 4.42 -7.58
C GLY A 135 20.64 5.59 -6.61
N ASP A 136 21.73 6.36 -6.75
CA ASP A 136 21.96 7.54 -5.91
C ASP A 136 20.83 8.56 -6.05
N GLU A 137 20.22 8.69 -7.23
CA GLU A 137 19.11 9.60 -7.48
C GLU A 137 17.86 9.30 -6.61
N VAL A 138 17.64 8.03 -6.26
CA VAL A 138 16.54 7.65 -5.36
C VAL A 138 16.90 7.97 -3.92
N TYR A 139 18.13 7.66 -3.51
CA TYR A 139 18.65 8.01 -2.18
C TYR A 139 18.54 9.52 -1.94
N GLU A 140 19.03 10.32 -2.87
CA GLU A 140 19.01 11.80 -2.78
C GLU A 140 17.57 12.34 -2.75
N ALA A 141 16.63 11.72 -3.47
CA ALA A 141 15.22 12.12 -3.42
C ALA A 141 14.63 11.93 -2.01
N PHE A 142 14.91 10.81 -1.33
CA PHE A 142 14.48 10.60 0.06
C PHE A 142 15.18 11.56 1.03
N PHE A 143 16.47 11.76 0.87
CA PHE A 143 17.25 12.69 1.69
C PHE A 143 16.70 14.12 1.58
N ALA A 144 16.53 14.62 0.35
CA ALA A 144 16.00 15.96 0.09
C ALA A 144 14.54 16.13 0.59
N ALA A 145 13.75 15.06 0.64
CA ALA A 145 12.41 15.07 1.20
C ALA A 145 12.36 14.97 2.74
N GLY A 146 13.53 14.93 3.41
CA GLY A 146 13.64 14.97 4.87
C GLY A 146 13.37 13.64 5.57
N PHE A 147 13.54 12.50 4.88
CA PHE A 147 13.42 11.20 5.53
C PHE A 147 14.63 10.90 6.45
N PRO A 148 14.45 10.18 7.55
CA PRO A 148 15.53 9.77 8.45
C PRO A 148 16.36 8.65 7.79
N MET A 149 17.36 9.04 6.99
CA MET A 149 18.14 8.11 6.16
C MET A 149 18.87 7.05 6.98
N GLU A 150 19.32 7.38 8.18
CA GLU A 150 19.91 6.44 9.13
C GLU A 150 18.95 5.34 9.57
N ARG A 151 17.64 5.58 9.43
CA ARG A 151 16.58 4.63 9.75
C ARG A 151 16.22 3.77 8.54
N ILE A 152 16.02 4.39 7.36
CA ILE A 152 15.43 3.74 6.19
C ILE A 152 16.44 3.29 5.13
N ALA A 153 17.70 3.71 5.19
CA ALA A 153 18.71 3.40 4.17
C ALA A 153 19.86 2.57 4.72
N ARG A 154 20.36 1.65 3.91
CA ARG A 154 21.58 0.87 4.18
C ARG A 154 22.36 0.65 2.90
N ARG A 155 23.65 0.36 3.03
CA ARG A 155 24.48 -0.12 1.93
C ARG A 155 24.65 -1.62 2.01
N PHE A 156 24.51 -2.27 0.87
CA PHE A 156 24.78 -3.70 0.72
C PHE A 156 25.60 -3.96 -0.53
N PRO A 157 26.36 -5.07 -0.58
CA PRO A 157 27.06 -5.49 -1.78
C PRO A 157 26.08 -5.71 -2.95
N SER A 158 26.35 -5.05 -4.07
CA SER A 158 25.64 -5.25 -5.33
C SER A 158 26.28 -6.37 -6.15
N SER A 159 25.58 -6.85 -7.16
CA SER A 159 26.08 -7.91 -8.07
C SER A 159 27.36 -7.55 -8.82
N ASN A 160 27.70 -6.27 -8.93
CA ASN A 160 28.94 -5.76 -9.56
C ASN A 160 30.13 -5.66 -8.60
N GLY A 161 30.00 -6.13 -7.34
CA GLY A 161 31.02 -6.08 -6.30
C GLY A 161 31.20 -4.72 -5.63
N LYS A 162 30.39 -3.71 -5.97
CA LYS A 162 30.35 -2.41 -5.28
C LYS A 162 29.22 -2.37 -4.27
N GLU A 163 29.30 -1.51 -3.29
CA GLU A 163 28.18 -1.24 -2.41
C GLU A 163 27.15 -0.34 -3.09
N ALA A 164 25.88 -0.71 -2.96
CA ALA A 164 24.76 0.06 -3.46
C ALA A 164 23.81 0.48 -2.32
N TRP A 165 23.07 1.55 -2.53
CA TRP A 165 22.02 1.95 -1.61
C TRP A 165 20.80 1.03 -1.71
N HIS A 166 20.22 0.76 -0.56
CA HIS A 166 18.95 0.06 -0.41
C HIS A 166 18.06 0.88 0.50
N ILE A 167 16.76 0.94 0.19
CA ILE A 167 15.76 1.71 0.94
C ILE A 167 14.69 0.80 1.51
N ASP A 168 14.35 1.00 2.77
CA ASP A 168 13.21 0.39 3.44
C ASP A 168 11.94 1.20 3.20
N LEU A 169 11.14 0.77 2.22
CA LEU A 169 9.89 1.44 1.91
C LEU A 169 8.80 1.16 2.96
N TRP A 170 8.86 0.04 3.68
CA TRP A 170 7.93 -0.22 4.80
C TRP A 170 8.16 0.79 5.91
N ASP A 171 9.42 0.95 6.32
CA ASP A 171 9.75 1.85 7.41
C ASP A 171 9.63 3.33 7.00
N ALA A 172 9.86 3.67 5.73
CA ALA A 172 9.60 5.00 5.20
C ALA A 172 8.10 5.38 5.27
N ASN A 173 7.19 4.48 4.89
CA ASN A 173 5.75 4.73 5.01
C ASN A 173 5.27 4.71 6.48
N ARG A 174 5.84 3.85 7.31
CA ARG A 174 5.59 3.85 8.76
C ARG A 174 6.01 5.18 9.39
N PHE A 175 7.16 5.71 9.04
CA PHE A 175 7.63 7.03 9.48
C PHE A 175 6.63 8.13 9.11
N LEU A 176 6.14 8.15 7.86
CA LEU A 176 5.13 9.14 7.42
C LEU A 176 3.83 9.10 8.22
N LEU A 177 3.38 7.90 8.61
CA LEU A 177 2.20 7.72 9.46
C LEU A 177 2.46 8.22 10.89
N GLN A 178 3.62 7.87 11.44
CA GLN A 178 4.03 8.30 12.79
C GLN A 178 4.17 9.83 12.92
N GLU A 179 4.63 10.52 11.87
CA GLU A 179 4.66 11.99 11.83
C GLU A 179 3.26 12.63 11.97
N LEU A 180 2.20 11.90 11.64
CA LEU A 180 0.81 12.33 11.81
C LEU A 180 0.17 11.86 13.13
N GLY A 181 0.94 11.18 13.99
CA GLY A 181 0.44 10.63 15.25
C GLY A 181 -0.36 9.33 15.11
N VAL A 182 -0.22 8.64 13.97
CA VAL A 182 -0.82 7.31 13.79
C VAL A 182 0.12 6.28 14.39
N ASP A 183 -0.31 5.62 15.48
CA ASP A 183 0.51 4.66 16.22
C ASP A 183 0.12 3.21 15.95
N ASP A 184 -1.14 2.94 15.63
CA ASP A 184 -1.60 1.58 15.30
C ASP A 184 -1.30 1.23 13.84
N ILE A 185 -0.08 0.70 13.64
CA ILE A 185 0.46 0.36 12.33
C ILE A 185 0.89 -1.11 12.33
N PHE A 186 0.14 -1.93 11.62
CA PHE A 186 0.54 -3.32 11.34
C PHE A 186 1.38 -3.38 10.06
N VAL A 187 2.54 -4.04 10.12
CA VAL A 187 3.39 -4.31 8.96
C VAL A 187 3.41 -5.81 8.70
N GLU A 188 2.92 -6.24 7.55
CA GLU A 188 2.85 -7.67 7.18
C GLU A 188 4.24 -8.29 6.97
N GLY A 189 5.18 -7.54 6.36
CA GLY A 189 6.61 -7.87 6.33
C GLY A 189 7.04 -8.94 5.32
N THR A 190 6.16 -9.51 4.51
CA THR A 190 6.55 -10.47 3.48
C THR A 190 7.16 -9.77 2.27
N CYS A 191 8.40 -10.14 1.95
CA CYS A 191 9.09 -9.64 0.76
C CYS A 191 8.55 -10.31 -0.51
N THR A 192 7.96 -9.51 -1.41
CA THR A 192 7.42 -10.00 -2.68
C THR A 192 8.48 -10.57 -3.61
N ARG A 193 9.72 -10.04 -3.57
CA ARG A 193 10.82 -10.51 -4.42
C ARG A 193 11.30 -11.90 -4.03
N THR A 194 11.37 -12.21 -2.75
CA THR A 194 11.87 -13.50 -2.25
C THR A 194 10.78 -14.55 -2.06
N SER A 195 9.54 -14.11 -1.84
CA SER A 195 8.40 -15.01 -1.71
C SER A 195 7.91 -15.48 -3.09
N GLY A 196 7.73 -16.79 -3.26
CA GLY A 196 7.11 -17.38 -4.45
C GLY A 196 5.61 -17.10 -4.56
N ASP A 197 4.97 -16.67 -3.46
CA ASP A 197 3.52 -16.51 -3.34
C ASP A 197 2.99 -15.20 -3.96
N PHE A 198 3.86 -14.21 -4.21
CA PHE A 198 3.48 -12.89 -4.72
C PHE A 198 4.12 -12.60 -6.07
N TYR A 199 3.46 -11.76 -6.85
CA TYR A 199 4.05 -11.16 -8.04
C TYR A 199 5.10 -10.12 -7.64
N SER A 200 6.24 -10.12 -8.36
CA SER A 200 7.34 -9.18 -8.15
C SER A 200 7.92 -8.73 -9.49
N ALA A 201 7.85 -7.44 -9.75
CA ALA A 201 8.41 -6.84 -10.96
C ALA A 201 9.95 -6.93 -10.98
N ARG A 202 10.59 -6.83 -9.82
CA ARG A 202 12.05 -6.94 -9.65
C ARG A 202 12.57 -8.36 -9.90
N ARG A 203 11.79 -9.39 -9.55
CA ARG A 203 12.14 -10.79 -9.78
C ARG A 203 11.80 -11.25 -11.20
N GLU A 204 10.64 -10.87 -11.69
CA GLU A 204 10.09 -11.36 -12.96
C GLU A 204 10.34 -10.33 -14.07
N THR A 205 9.39 -9.43 -14.29
CA THR A 205 9.51 -8.26 -15.18
C THR A 205 8.40 -7.28 -14.84
N ILE A 206 8.44 -6.09 -15.42
CA ILE A 206 7.36 -5.09 -15.27
C ILE A 206 6.00 -5.60 -15.78
N ASN A 207 6.00 -6.60 -16.67
CA ASN A 207 4.80 -7.21 -17.23
C ASN A 207 4.24 -8.37 -16.40
N THR A 208 4.81 -8.66 -15.23
CA THR A 208 4.28 -9.69 -14.32
C THR A 208 2.85 -9.35 -13.88
N GLY A 209 2.13 -10.34 -13.34
CA GLY A 209 0.83 -10.12 -12.70
C GLY A 209 0.89 -9.11 -11.56
N ARG A 210 -0.23 -8.85 -10.95
CA ARG A 210 -0.34 -7.90 -9.82
C ARG A 210 -1.02 -8.54 -8.63
N ASN A 211 -0.54 -8.15 -7.45
CA ASN A 211 -1.19 -8.43 -6.17
C ASN A 211 -2.24 -7.33 -5.94
N TYR A 212 -3.49 -7.70 -5.69
CA TYR A 212 -4.54 -6.76 -5.33
C TYR A 212 -4.55 -6.56 -3.82
N ASN A 213 -4.57 -5.31 -3.40
CA ASN A 213 -4.60 -4.93 -1.99
C ASN A 213 -5.80 -4.04 -1.78
N GLY A 214 -6.75 -4.50 -0.99
CA GLY A 214 -8.02 -3.81 -0.88
C GLY A 214 -8.60 -3.82 0.51
N ILE A 215 -9.55 -2.91 0.69
CA ILE A 215 -10.31 -2.74 1.92
C ILE A 215 -11.75 -2.37 1.58
N VAL A 216 -12.71 -2.93 2.31
CA VAL A 216 -14.14 -2.69 2.09
C VAL A 216 -14.89 -2.60 3.41
N ILE A 217 -15.76 -1.60 3.53
CA ILE A 217 -16.75 -1.49 4.59
C ILE A 217 -17.87 -2.49 4.27
N LYS A 218 -18.17 -3.40 5.17
CA LYS A 218 -19.23 -4.39 4.94
C LYS A 218 -20.61 -3.72 4.91
N MET A 219 -21.45 -4.18 4.02
CA MET A 219 -22.87 -3.86 4.08
C MET A 219 -23.44 -4.31 5.44
N LYS A 220 -24.32 -3.50 6.03
CA LYS A 220 -25.10 -4.00 7.16
C LYS A 220 -25.95 -5.17 6.63
N SER A 221 -25.85 -6.35 7.25
CA SER A 221 -26.85 -7.40 7.02
C SER A 221 -28.20 -6.83 7.39
N GLU A 222 -29.14 -6.88 6.46
CA GLU A 222 -30.55 -6.67 6.81
C GLU A 222 -30.91 -7.74 7.86
N GLU A 223 -31.26 -7.29 9.07
CA GLU A 223 -31.81 -8.16 10.12
C GLU A 223 -33.24 -8.52 9.77
#